data_5fb570112464d6f917058056e796e966
#
_entry.id   5fb570112464d6f917058056e796e966
#
_cell.length_a   1.000
_cell.length_b   1.000
_cell.length_c   1.000
_cell.angle_alpha   90.00
_cell.angle_beta   90.00
_cell.angle_gamma   90.00
#
_symmetry.space_group_name_H-M   'P 1'
#
loop_
_entity.id
_entity.type
_entity.pdbx_description
1 polymer ?
#
loop_
_entity_poly.entity_id
_entity_poly.type
_entity_poly.pdbx_seq_one_letter_code
_entity_poly.pdbx_strand_id
1 'polypeptide(L)'
;MTVLAFAASLAVSAQTSFDAAKLYEEELNGTARYVGMGGAMGALGSDASVISHNPAGIGTYRTSDINFSVSSFGTSVTTDPLATKSNQLSGNGRTYYSHNYKSDVNLAFDNFTAIFSGSESGPNYVNFGISYRKLQNMDRNLDYIDAFLDADGYEVWREYKDHQRNKVGSWDFNISANLSDKLYLGWTFGVLTSDMWSEGYFYDYYDAGVLPASADPEGDGLDYTAVDKMNQSEGSGWNMSLGAIVRPIPALRLGVAVKSPTYYKQTLEYADYLYAIMGEQKDGTKFPAEVDYKFTAPWSLDLSAGLTFGGPAFSMALGAEYEKHFTQRTSLTIGNTRLESQGAIDYKDYSVMKLGVEMNLGQVSLRTGYNYRESMMNDASYPYLYDTDFNGWKKDSNGNVTEVGRTDFQIDRLGKTQYFTAGIGYCSAPDSDGTQFYIDLALVHGIRNSVVNVNEYIEDIDVDYKYKSDKVLLSIGWNF
;
A
#
# COMPACT_ATOMS: atom_id res chain seq x y z
N MET A 1 4.08 -32.97 -24.86
CA MET A 1 5.25 -32.15 -25.25
C MET A 1 4.91 -30.66 -25.33
N THR A 2 3.72 -30.27 -25.70
CA THR A 2 3.26 -28.87 -25.77
C THR A 2 3.13 -28.21 -24.36
N VAL A 3 2.73 -28.96 -23.34
CA VAL A 3 2.61 -28.49 -21.95
C VAL A 3 3.98 -28.17 -21.33
N LEU A 4 5.04 -28.94 -21.66
CA LEU A 4 6.41 -28.70 -21.16
C LEU A 4 7.07 -27.43 -21.76
N ALA A 5 6.74 -27.10 -23.01
CA ALA A 5 7.22 -25.86 -23.64
C ALA A 5 6.53 -24.63 -23.02
N PHE A 6 5.32 -24.78 -22.51
CA PHE A 6 4.53 -23.76 -21.85
C PHE A 6 5.05 -23.44 -20.45
N ALA A 7 5.42 -24.47 -19.69
CA ALA A 7 5.98 -24.32 -18.35
C ALA A 7 7.36 -23.61 -18.33
N ALA A 8 8.15 -23.77 -19.40
CA ALA A 8 9.46 -23.12 -19.51
C ALA A 8 9.36 -21.59 -19.80
N SER A 9 8.23 -21.11 -20.30
CA SER A 9 8.00 -19.67 -20.55
C SER A 9 7.50 -18.90 -19.31
N LEU A 10 6.95 -19.59 -18.32
CA LEU A 10 6.48 -19.00 -17.06
C LEU A 10 7.62 -18.60 -16.11
N ALA A 11 8.83 -19.11 -16.32
CA ALA A 11 9.95 -18.98 -15.38
C ALA A 11 10.70 -17.63 -15.45
N VAL A 12 10.31 -16.65 -16.29
CA VAL A 12 11.16 -15.47 -16.56
C VAL A 12 10.60 -14.16 -16.05
N SER A 13 9.43 -14.12 -15.45
CA SER A 13 8.79 -12.84 -15.17
C SER A 13 8.00 -12.77 -13.87
N ALA A 14 8.71 -12.91 -12.77
CA ALA A 14 8.10 -12.92 -11.44
C ALA A 14 7.80 -11.54 -10.84
N GLN A 15 8.28 -10.45 -11.42
CA GLN A 15 8.05 -9.10 -10.88
C GLN A 15 7.52 -8.15 -11.94
N THR A 16 6.34 -7.60 -11.69
CA THR A 16 5.72 -6.57 -12.53
C THR A 16 5.92 -5.17 -11.97
N SER A 17 5.67 -4.15 -12.80
CA SER A 17 5.60 -2.77 -12.34
C SER A 17 4.47 -2.55 -11.32
N PHE A 18 3.41 -3.36 -11.39
CA PHE A 18 2.28 -3.34 -10.45
C PHE A 18 2.69 -3.82 -9.06
N ASP A 19 3.48 -4.89 -8.98
CA ASP A 19 3.98 -5.38 -7.70
C ASP A 19 5.00 -4.43 -7.09
N ALA A 20 5.88 -3.84 -7.90
CA ALA A 20 6.81 -2.81 -7.43
C ALA A 20 6.07 -1.57 -6.90
N ALA A 21 4.93 -1.19 -7.48
CA ALA A 21 4.10 -0.09 -7.00
C ALA A 21 3.57 -0.34 -5.59
N LYS A 22 3.28 -1.58 -5.23
CA LYS A 22 2.81 -1.96 -3.88
C LYS A 22 3.82 -1.61 -2.78
N LEU A 23 5.13 -1.59 -3.07
CA LEU A 23 6.17 -1.16 -2.14
C LEU A 23 6.02 0.31 -1.71
N TYR A 24 5.39 1.13 -2.54
CA TYR A 24 5.25 2.57 -2.29
C TYR A 24 3.85 2.98 -1.82
N GLU A 25 2.97 2.02 -1.64
CA GLU A 25 1.62 2.28 -1.17
C GLU A 25 1.60 2.45 0.34
N GLU A 26 1.63 3.70 0.82
CA GLU A 26 1.56 4.00 2.26
C GLU A 26 0.10 3.98 2.76
N GLU A 27 -0.14 3.28 3.87
CA GLU A 27 -1.39 3.36 4.62
C GLU A 27 -1.38 4.56 5.57
N LEU A 28 -2.58 5.01 5.99
CA LEU A 28 -2.69 6.01 7.05
C LEU A 28 -2.29 5.36 8.38
N ASN A 29 -1.06 5.64 8.83
CA ASN A 29 -0.46 5.07 10.02
C ASN A 29 0.45 6.08 10.76
N GLY A 30 0.71 5.84 12.06
CA GLY A 30 1.51 6.71 12.91
C GLY A 30 1.00 6.71 14.35
N THR A 31 1.04 7.86 15.03
CA THR A 31 0.40 8.03 16.35
C THR A 31 -1.13 8.10 16.21
N ALA A 32 -1.87 7.72 17.25
CA ALA A 32 -3.33 7.84 17.25
C ALA A 32 -3.80 9.29 17.08
N ARG A 33 -3.03 10.27 17.55
CA ARG A 33 -3.31 11.70 17.32
C ARG A 33 -3.19 12.05 15.85
N TYR A 34 -2.09 11.69 15.19
CA TYR A 34 -1.86 11.93 13.75
C TYR A 34 -2.94 11.26 12.90
N VAL A 35 -3.22 9.99 13.18
CA VAL A 35 -4.22 9.19 12.46
C VAL A 35 -5.62 9.74 12.69
N GLY A 36 -5.98 10.13 13.92
CA GLY A 36 -7.25 10.76 14.25
C GLY A 36 -7.51 12.07 13.51
N MET A 37 -6.43 12.78 13.11
CA MET A 37 -6.45 14.01 12.30
C MET A 37 -6.42 13.70 10.77
N GLY A 38 -6.62 12.45 10.33
CA GLY A 38 -6.50 12.06 8.93
C GLY A 38 -5.10 12.24 8.35
N GLY A 39 -4.07 12.42 9.19
CA GLY A 39 -2.71 12.71 8.80
C GLY A 39 -2.41 14.18 8.45
N ALA A 40 -3.34 15.11 8.63
CA ALA A 40 -3.23 16.52 8.24
C ALA A 40 -2.46 17.37 9.27
N MET A 41 -1.21 17.02 9.55
CA MET A 41 -0.40 17.65 10.60
C MET A 41 0.92 18.27 10.10
N GLY A 42 1.18 18.29 8.79
CA GLY A 42 2.44 18.74 8.22
C GLY A 42 2.85 20.17 8.58
N ALA A 43 1.89 21.11 8.68
CA ALA A 43 2.14 22.48 9.16
C ALA A 43 1.89 22.64 10.66
N LEU A 44 1.02 21.84 11.27
CA LEU A 44 0.75 21.93 12.71
C LEU A 44 1.96 21.50 13.54
N GLY A 45 2.67 20.45 13.12
CA GLY A 45 3.78 19.89 13.88
C GLY A 45 3.34 19.31 15.22
N SER A 46 4.25 19.18 16.16
CA SER A 46 4.02 18.70 17.54
C SER A 46 3.33 17.32 17.57
N ASP A 47 3.68 16.48 16.62
CA ASP A 47 3.35 15.06 16.58
C ASP A 47 4.54 14.31 16.01
N ALA A 48 4.85 13.17 16.60
CA ALA A 48 6.00 12.38 16.23
C ALA A 48 5.93 11.83 14.80
N SER A 49 4.72 11.56 14.29
CA SER A 49 4.51 11.00 12.96
C SER A 49 4.84 11.95 11.81
N VAL A 50 4.94 13.28 12.08
CA VAL A 50 5.31 14.24 11.03
C VAL A 50 6.77 14.13 10.59
N ILE A 51 7.59 13.38 11.32
CA ILE A 51 9.03 13.18 11.07
C ILE A 51 9.33 12.78 9.61
N SER A 52 8.46 12.02 8.98
CA SER A 52 8.62 11.50 7.61
C SER A 52 7.78 12.26 6.56
N HIS A 53 6.86 13.15 6.98
CA HIS A 53 6.04 13.97 6.08
C HIS A 53 6.59 15.38 5.96
N ASN A 54 6.58 16.14 7.05
CA ASN A 54 7.27 17.42 7.12
C ASN A 54 8.22 17.46 8.32
N PRO A 55 9.52 17.16 8.09
CA PRO A 55 10.50 17.05 9.15
C PRO A 55 10.66 18.30 10.02
N ALA A 56 10.29 19.49 9.53
CA ALA A 56 10.32 20.72 10.30
C ALA A 56 9.33 20.71 11.46
N GLY A 57 8.30 19.86 11.41
CA GLY A 57 7.31 19.71 12.48
C GLY A 57 7.90 19.22 13.80
N ILE A 58 9.02 18.51 13.78
CA ILE A 58 9.76 18.10 14.99
C ILE A 58 10.41 19.33 15.68
N GLY A 59 10.75 20.37 14.93
CA GLY A 59 11.25 21.64 15.49
C GLY A 59 10.25 22.39 16.35
N THR A 60 8.97 22.00 16.35
CA THR A 60 7.94 22.64 17.20
C THR A 60 7.89 22.08 18.64
N TYR A 61 8.57 20.95 18.91
CA TYR A 61 8.65 20.38 20.26
C TYR A 61 9.50 21.24 21.17
N ARG A 62 8.99 21.49 22.38
CA ARG A 62 9.68 22.25 23.44
C ARG A 62 10.09 21.38 24.61
N THR A 63 9.59 20.18 24.67
CA THR A 63 9.91 19.13 25.63
C THR A 63 10.30 17.88 24.87
N SER A 64 11.09 17.03 25.47
CA SER A 64 11.38 15.71 24.92
C SER A 64 10.14 14.84 24.98
N ASP A 65 10.00 13.89 24.06
CA ASP A 65 8.83 13.03 23.91
C ASP A 65 9.24 11.60 23.60
N ILE A 66 8.60 10.64 24.24
CA ILE A 66 8.70 9.23 23.88
C ILE A 66 7.29 8.67 23.76
N ASN A 67 7.00 8.02 22.64
CA ASN A 67 5.72 7.37 22.45
C ASN A 67 5.82 6.06 21.66
N PHE A 68 4.77 5.24 21.81
CA PHE A 68 4.55 4.04 21.02
C PHE A 68 3.08 3.84 20.75
N SER A 69 2.82 3.18 19.61
CA SER A 69 1.48 2.92 19.13
C SER A 69 1.32 1.48 18.70
N VAL A 70 0.17 0.92 19.03
CA VAL A 70 -0.25 -0.41 18.62
C VAL A 70 -1.66 -0.32 18.03
N SER A 71 -1.95 -1.17 17.07
CA SER A 71 -3.28 -1.25 16.49
C SER A 71 -3.84 -2.65 16.45
N SER A 72 -5.16 -2.69 16.40
CA SER A 72 -5.93 -3.86 16.00
C SER A 72 -6.66 -3.51 14.72
N PHE A 73 -6.56 -4.34 13.70
CA PHE A 73 -7.18 -4.09 12.42
C PHE A 73 -7.80 -5.36 11.84
N GLY A 74 -8.87 -5.17 11.08
CA GLY A 74 -9.52 -6.19 10.28
C GLY A 74 -9.76 -5.67 8.88
N THR A 75 -9.72 -6.56 7.90
CA THR A 75 -9.95 -6.23 6.50
C THR A 75 -11.12 -7.01 5.94
N SER A 76 -11.81 -6.45 4.98
CA SER A 76 -12.82 -7.16 4.21
C SER A 76 -12.70 -6.81 2.73
N VAL A 77 -12.82 -7.82 1.89
CA VAL A 77 -12.84 -7.68 0.45
C VAL A 77 -14.18 -8.16 -0.06
N THR A 78 -14.81 -7.35 -0.90
CA THR A 78 -16.01 -7.73 -1.65
C THR A 78 -15.67 -7.65 -3.11
N THR A 79 -15.79 -8.74 -3.85
CA THR A 79 -15.67 -8.78 -5.30
C THR A 79 -17.06 -8.64 -5.91
N ASP A 80 -17.15 -7.78 -6.92
CA ASP A 80 -18.36 -7.66 -7.75
C ASP A 80 -17.93 -7.91 -9.19
N PRO A 81 -18.15 -9.11 -9.73
CA PRO A 81 -17.74 -9.42 -11.08
C PRO A 81 -18.53 -8.53 -12.06
N LEU A 82 -17.83 -7.96 -13.02
CA LEU A 82 -18.40 -7.14 -14.10
C LEU A 82 -19.28 -7.94 -15.08
N ALA A 83 -19.90 -9.01 -14.61
CA ALA A 83 -20.74 -9.95 -15.36
C ALA A 83 -21.78 -9.30 -16.27
N THR A 84 -22.24 -8.11 -15.93
CA THR A 84 -23.21 -7.37 -16.75
C THR A 84 -22.64 -6.81 -18.06
N LYS A 85 -21.31 -6.62 -18.15
CA LYS A 85 -20.68 -6.15 -19.40
C LYS A 85 -20.21 -7.30 -20.29
N SER A 86 -19.73 -8.39 -19.72
CA SER A 86 -19.24 -9.54 -20.51
C SER A 86 -20.37 -10.39 -21.08
N ASN A 87 -21.50 -10.49 -20.42
CA ASN A 87 -22.69 -11.15 -20.98
C ASN A 87 -23.20 -10.55 -22.29
N GLN A 88 -22.80 -9.32 -22.62
CA GLN A 88 -23.12 -8.69 -23.92
C GLN A 88 -22.08 -8.99 -25.00
N LEU A 89 -20.86 -9.43 -24.64
CA LEU A 89 -19.77 -9.62 -25.58
C LEU A 89 -19.54 -11.10 -25.98
N SER A 90 -19.84 -12.05 -25.12
CA SER A 90 -19.48 -13.46 -25.39
C SER A 90 -20.68 -14.29 -25.64
N GLY A 91 -21.79 -14.14 -25.88
CA GLY A 91 -22.89 -15.09 -26.23
C GLY A 91 -22.87 -16.47 -25.52
N ASN A 92 -21.88 -16.71 -24.69
CA ASN A 92 -21.62 -17.91 -23.91
C ASN A 92 -22.00 -17.59 -22.47
N GLY A 93 -23.09 -18.14 -22.00
CA GLY A 93 -23.72 -17.82 -20.71
C GLY A 93 -22.84 -18.04 -19.46
N ARG A 94 -21.84 -17.20 -19.27
CA ARG A 94 -20.98 -17.22 -18.07
C ARG A 94 -21.74 -16.69 -16.86
N THR A 95 -21.58 -17.35 -15.74
CA THR A 95 -22.19 -16.97 -14.47
C THR A 95 -21.05 -16.67 -13.48
N TYR A 96 -21.01 -15.42 -12.99
CA TYR A 96 -20.03 -14.99 -12.01
C TYR A 96 -20.65 -14.89 -10.63
N TYR A 97 -19.87 -15.18 -9.61
CA TYR A 97 -20.31 -15.12 -8.23
C TYR A 97 -19.53 -14.07 -7.45
N SER A 98 -20.22 -13.17 -6.77
CA SER A 98 -19.57 -12.23 -5.86
C SER A 98 -19.15 -12.92 -4.57
N HIS A 99 -17.94 -12.66 -4.12
CA HIS A 99 -17.43 -13.17 -2.85
C HIS A 99 -17.19 -12.06 -1.83
N ASN A 100 -17.45 -12.35 -0.57
CA ASN A 100 -17.15 -11.49 0.56
C ASN A 100 -16.15 -12.20 1.47
N TYR A 101 -14.95 -11.70 1.55
CA TYR A 101 -13.94 -12.17 2.48
C TYR A 101 -13.80 -11.22 3.66
N LYS A 102 -13.55 -11.76 4.85
CA LYS A 102 -13.17 -11.00 6.05
C LYS A 102 -11.92 -11.64 6.65
N SER A 103 -10.88 -10.85 6.89
CA SER A 103 -9.74 -11.34 7.65
C SER A 103 -10.06 -11.47 9.12
N ASP A 104 -9.29 -12.29 9.81
CA ASP A 104 -9.24 -12.26 11.26
C ASP A 104 -8.72 -10.92 11.77
N VAL A 105 -9.01 -10.62 13.04
CA VAL A 105 -8.51 -9.40 13.68
C VAL A 105 -7.03 -9.57 13.99
N ASN A 106 -6.21 -8.72 13.39
CA ASN A 106 -4.76 -8.73 13.54
C ASN A 106 -4.30 -7.65 14.51
N LEU A 107 -3.27 -7.95 15.31
CA LEU A 107 -2.56 -6.97 16.14
C LEU A 107 -1.28 -6.54 15.45
N ALA A 108 -0.98 -5.25 15.52
CA ALA A 108 0.22 -4.68 14.93
C ALA A 108 0.90 -3.68 15.86
N PHE A 109 2.23 -3.67 15.82
CA PHE A 109 3.03 -2.56 16.31
C PHE A 109 3.18 -1.54 15.20
N ASP A 110 2.73 -0.31 15.42
CA ASP A 110 2.62 0.70 14.35
C ASP A 110 3.72 1.74 14.40
N ASN A 111 4.07 2.21 15.60
CA ASN A 111 4.99 3.33 15.75
C ASN A 111 5.74 3.28 17.09
N PHE A 112 7.02 3.68 17.03
CA PHE A 112 7.83 4.08 18.17
C PHE A 112 8.55 5.36 17.81
N THR A 113 8.55 6.35 18.70
CA THR A 113 9.33 7.58 18.49
C THR A 113 9.92 8.09 19.78
N ALA A 114 11.15 8.59 19.67
CA ALA A 114 11.81 9.36 20.71
C ALA A 114 12.29 10.69 20.11
N ILE A 115 11.92 11.79 20.74
CA ILE A 115 12.31 13.15 20.38
C ILE A 115 13.05 13.76 21.55
N PHE A 116 14.20 14.36 21.26
CA PHE A 116 15.05 15.04 22.22
C PHE A 116 15.02 16.55 21.88
N SER A 117 14.49 17.35 22.79
CA SER A 117 14.36 18.80 22.59
C SER A 117 15.54 19.54 23.19
N GLY A 118 16.12 20.46 22.41
CA GLY A 118 17.15 21.40 22.83
C GLY A 118 16.61 22.76 23.27
N SER A 119 15.32 22.86 23.62
CA SER A 119 14.63 24.13 23.88
C SER A 119 15.13 24.92 25.10
N GLU A 120 15.86 24.29 26.02
CA GLU A 120 16.48 24.95 27.19
C GLU A 120 17.48 26.05 26.79
N SER A 121 17.98 26.02 25.56
CA SER A 121 19.01 26.94 25.04
C SER A 121 18.46 28.31 24.56
N GLY A 122 17.16 28.57 24.71
CA GLY A 122 16.54 29.84 24.33
C GLY A 122 15.56 29.75 23.16
N PRO A 123 15.27 30.86 22.44
CA PRO A 123 14.26 30.89 21.37
C PRO A 123 14.70 30.19 20.07
N ASN A 124 15.99 29.93 19.93
CA ASN A 124 16.55 29.17 18.80
C ASN A 124 17.14 27.87 19.36
N TYR A 125 16.69 26.74 18.88
CA TYR A 125 17.14 25.44 19.35
C TYR A 125 17.05 24.38 18.27
N VAL A 126 17.68 23.24 18.52
CA VAL A 126 17.70 22.09 17.63
C VAL A 126 17.11 20.89 18.36
N ASN A 127 16.26 20.16 17.69
CA ASN A 127 15.67 18.91 18.17
C ASN A 127 16.20 17.74 17.32
N PHE A 128 16.32 16.59 17.96
CA PHE A 128 16.66 15.32 17.32
C PHE A 128 15.51 14.34 17.49
N GLY A 129 15.22 13.58 16.47
CA GLY A 129 14.18 12.56 16.51
C GLY A 129 14.66 11.24 15.92
N ILE A 130 14.22 10.15 16.53
CA ILE A 130 14.31 8.81 15.97
C ILE A 130 12.93 8.17 16.02
N SER A 131 12.50 7.57 14.93
CA SER A 131 11.19 6.93 14.83
C SER A 131 11.29 5.62 14.08
N TYR A 132 10.54 4.62 14.52
CA TYR A 132 10.12 3.50 13.70
C TYR A 132 8.65 3.68 13.37
N ARG A 133 8.29 3.55 12.11
CA ARG A 133 6.90 3.62 11.66
C ARG A 133 6.62 2.52 10.65
N LYS A 134 5.51 1.81 10.85
CA LYS A 134 4.98 0.91 9.85
C LYS A 134 4.26 1.72 8.77
N LEU A 135 4.73 1.63 7.52
CA LEU A 135 4.17 2.34 6.38
C LEU A 135 3.00 1.56 5.77
N GLN A 136 3.12 0.24 5.76
CA GLN A 136 2.14 -0.66 5.21
C GLN A 136 2.03 -1.92 6.05
N ASN A 137 0.81 -2.39 6.27
CA ASN A 137 0.50 -3.66 6.92
C ASN A 137 -0.77 -4.24 6.31
N MET A 138 -0.71 -4.51 5.00
CA MET A 138 -1.83 -5.03 4.25
C MET A 138 -1.90 -6.55 4.37
N ASP A 139 -3.08 -7.06 4.66
CA ASP A 139 -3.44 -8.46 4.56
C ASP A 139 -4.73 -8.53 3.72
N ARG A 140 -4.67 -9.14 2.54
CA ARG A 140 -5.74 -9.17 1.57
C ARG A 140 -5.93 -10.56 1.02
N ASN A 141 -7.16 -11.05 1.05
CA ASN A 141 -7.59 -12.22 0.32
C ASN A 141 -8.58 -11.80 -0.77
N LEU A 142 -8.37 -12.31 -1.95
CA LEU A 142 -9.23 -12.13 -3.11
C LEU A 142 -9.64 -13.51 -3.62
N ASP A 143 -10.92 -13.79 -3.57
CA ASP A 143 -11.50 -15.03 -4.07
C ASP A 143 -12.60 -14.72 -5.08
N TYR A 144 -12.64 -15.44 -6.17
CA TYR A 144 -13.80 -15.45 -7.06
C TYR A 144 -13.97 -16.81 -7.72
N ILE A 145 -15.18 -17.10 -8.17
CA ILE A 145 -15.56 -18.28 -8.92
C ILE A 145 -16.24 -17.84 -10.21
N ASP A 146 -15.86 -18.45 -11.31
CA ASP A 146 -16.42 -18.25 -12.63
C ASP A 146 -16.87 -19.60 -13.21
N ALA A 147 -17.85 -19.58 -14.10
CA ALA A 147 -18.26 -20.75 -14.87
C ALA A 147 -18.39 -20.36 -16.34
N PHE A 148 -17.80 -21.15 -17.22
CA PHE A 148 -17.82 -20.94 -18.66
C PHE A 148 -18.02 -22.26 -19.42
N LEU A 149 -18.32 -22.18 -20.70
CA LEU A 149 -18.39 -23.35 -21.56
C LEU A 149 -17.05 -23.54 -22.28
N ASP A 150 -16.53 -24.77 -22.28
CA ASP A 150 -15.39 -25.14 -23.08
C ASP A 150 -15.72 -25.20 -24.59
N ALA A 151 -14.74 -25.57 -25.42
CA ALA A 151 -14.90 -25.66 -26.86
C ALA A 151 -15.93 -26.73 -27.30
N ASP A 152 -16.17 -27.73 -26.50
CA ASP A 152 -17.12 -28.81 -26.71
C ASP A 152 -18.51 -28.51 -26.11
N GLY A 153 -18.66 -27.38 -25.38
CA GLY A 153 -19.91 -26.92 -24.78
C GLY A 153 -20.21 -27.46 -23.38
N TYR A 154 -19.22 -28.02 -22.70
CA TYR A 154 -19.33 -28.45 -21.32
C TYR A 154 -19.03 -27.32 -20.35
N GLU A 155 -19.73 -27.28 -19.21
CA GLU A 155 -19.55 -26.26 -18.17
C GLU A 155 -18.27 -26.57 -17.37
N VAL A 156 -17.34 -25.62 -17.37
CA VAL A 156 -16.09 -25.60 -16.57
C VAL A 156 -16.24 -24.58 -15.46
N TRP A 157 -15.93 -24.96 -14.25
CA TRP A 157 -15.83 -24.08 -13.11
C TRP A 157 -14.38 -23.69 -12.89
N ARG A 158 -14.17 -22.41 -12.60
CA ARG A 158 -12.86 -21.82 -12.32
C ARG A 158 -12.88 -21.15 -10.97
N GLU A 159 -12.07 -21.62 -10.06
CA GLU A 159 -11.83 -21.00 -8.77
C GLU A 159 -10.48 -20.30 -8.78
N TYR A 160 -10.47 -19.01 -8.35
CA TYR A 160 -9.27 -18.23 -8.21
C TYR A 160 -9.17 -17.71 -6.77
N LYS A 161 -7.98 -17.87 -6.17
CA LYS A 161 -7.66 -17.31 -4.85
C LYS A 161 -6.30 -16.64 -4.87
N ASP A 162 -6.21 -15.47 -4.24
CA ASP A 162 -4.96 -14.73 -4.06
C ASP A 162 -4.93 -14.13 -2.65
N HIS A 163 -3.95 -14.57 -1.87
CA HIS A 163 -3.67 -14.06 -0.55
C HIS A 163 -2.37 -13.26 -0.57
N GLN A 164 -2.42 -11.98 -0.21
CA GLN A 164 -1.28 -11.08 -0.19
C GLN A 164 -1.07 -10.49 1.20
N ARG A 165 0.16 -10.51 1.67
CA ARG A 165 0.62 -9.81 2.88
C ARG A 165 1.80 -8.92 2.56
N ASN A 166 1.64 -7.62 2.76
CA ASN A 166 2.68 -6.65 2.51
C ASN A 166 3.00 -5.90 3.80
N LYS A 167 4.26 -5.91 4.19
CA LYS A 167 4.76 -5.20 5.37
C LYS A 167 5.91 -4.32 4.93
N VAL A 168 5.75 -3.01 5.12
CA VAL A 168 6.82 -2.03 4.90
C VAL A 168 6.96 -1.19 6.15
N GLY A 169 8.18 -1.09 6.67
CA GLY A 169 8.51 -0.26 7.82
C GLY A 169 9.62 0.72 7.50
N SER A 170 9.69 1.83 8.23
CA SER A 170 10.75 2.84 8.12
C SER A 170 11.33 3.17 9.48
N TRP A 171 12.65 3.23 9.56
CA TRP A 171 13.39 3.91 10.61
C TRP A 171 13.78 5.30 10.11
N ASP A 172 13.31 6.34 10.81
CA ASP A 172 13.52 7.72 10.41
C ASP A 172 14.39 8.44 11.45
N PHE A 173 15.45 9.09 10.99
CA PHE A 173 16.38 9.88 11.79
C PHE A 173 16.23 11.34 11.40
N ASN A 174 15.89 12.19 12.36
CA ASN A 174 15.55 13.59 12.13
C ASN A 174 16.48 14.54 12.90
N ILE A 175 16.76 15.66 12.25
CA ILE A 175 17.29 16.86 12.87
C ILE A 175 16.43 18.05 12.43
N SER A 176 15.99 18.86 13.38
CA SER A 176 15.13 20.04 13.13
C SER A 176 15.56 21.22 13.96
N ALA A 177 15.47 22.40 13.38
CA ALA A 177 15.78 23.66 14.03
C ALA A 177 14.52 24.53 14.17
N ASN A 178 14.37 25.12 15.34
CA ASN A 178 13.44 26.22 15.59
C ASN A 178 14.19 27.54 15.57
N LEU A 179 13.74 28.48 14.78
CA LEU A 179 14.28 29.84 14.67
C LEU A 179 13.24 30.85 15.15
N SER A 180 13.32 31.20 16.43
CA SER A 180 12.51 32.21 17.09
C SER A 180 10.99 31.98 17.00
N ASP A 181 10.54 30.73 16.95
CA ASP A 181 9.14 30.31 16.79
C ASP A 181 8.44 30.84 15.53
N LYS A 182 9.20 31.31 14.57
CA LYS A 182 8.70 31.85 13.29
C LYS A 182 9.02 31.01 12.11
N LEU A 183 10.20 30.37 12.13
CA LEU A 183 10.67 29.48 11.06
C LEU A 183 11.19 28.19 11.69
N TYR A 184 10.72 27.10 11.18
CA TYR A 184 11.18 25.76 11.54
C TYR A 184 11.74 25.10 10.28
N LEU A 185 12.88 24.46 10.40
CA LEU A 185 13.55 23.72 9.33
C LEU A 185 13.81 22.29 9.80
N GLY A 186 13.73 21.33 8.92
CA GLY A 186 13.98 19.95 9.27
C GLY A 186 14.51 19.12 8.12
N TRP A 187 15.26 18.10 8.50
CA TRP A 187 15.78 17.08 7.60
C TRP A 187 15.59 15.71 8.24
N THR A 188 15.14 14.74 7.43
CA THR A 188 15.00 13.34 7.85
C THR A 188 15.71 12.43 6.85
N PHE A 189 16.38 11.42 7.37
CA PHE A 189 16.91 10.29 6.63
C PHE A 189 16.14 9.03 7.04
N GLY A 190 15.51 8.37 6.07
CA GLY A 190 14.72 7.16 6.25
C GLY A 190 15.43 5.92 5.73
N VAL A 191 15.41 4.85 6.54
CA VAL A 191 15.84 3.49 6.15
C VAL A 191 14.62 2.58 6.21
N LEU A 192 14.28 1.99 5.08
CA LEU A 192 13.08 1.19 4.92
C LEU A 192 13.42 -0.30 4.85
N THR A 193 12.52 -1.11 5.38
CA THR A 193 12.52 -2.56 5.24
C THR A 193 11.19 -3.01 4.67
N SER A 194 11.20 -4.02 3.83
CA SER A 194 10.00 -4.57 3.22
C SER A 194 10.02 -6.09 3.22
N ASP A 195 8.86 -6.67 3.46
CA ASP A 195 8.55 -8.09 3.38
C ASP A 195 7.17 -8.19 2.72
N MET A 196 7.16 -8.68 1.51
CA MET A 196 5.96 -8.84 0.69
C MET A 196 5.82 -10.31 0.34
N TRP A 197 4.65 -10.86 0.59
CA TRP A 197 4.34 -12.24 0.33
C TRP A 197 2.99 -12.35 -0.36
N SER A 198 2.93 -13.19 -1.38
CA SER A 198 1.67 -13.57 -2.03
C SER A 198 1.64 -15.06 -2.32
N GLU A 199 0.48 -15.65 -2.11
CA GLU A 199 0.16 -17.01 -2.49
C GLU A 199 -1.18 -16.98 -3.21
N GLY A 200 -1.22 -17.62 -4.37
CA GLY A 200 -2.44 -17.69 -5.16
C GLY A 200 -2.55 -19.02 -5.87
N TYR A 201 -3.77 -19.44 -6.10
CA TYR A 201 -4.02 -20.57 -6.97
C TYR A 201 -5.18 -20.30 -7.92
N PHE A 202 -5.11 -20.99 -9.01
CA PHE A 202 -6.07 -21.00 -10.08
C PHE A 202 -6.42 -22.46 -10.36
N TYR A 203 -7.71 -22.79 -10.35
CA TYR A 203 -8.17 -24.15 -10.39
C TYR A 203 -9.39 -24.29 -11.30
N ASP A 204 -9.25 -25.08 -12.38
CA ASP A 204 -10.34 -25.39 -13.29
C ASP A 204 -10.82 -26.81 -13.07
N TYR A 205 -12.13 -27.02 -12.99
CA TYR A 205 -12.73 -28.33 -12.79
C TYR A 205 -14.09 -28.47 -13.50
N TYR A 206 -14.46 -29.71 -13.79
CA TYR A 206 -15.80 -30.08 -14.23
C TYR A 206 -16.53 -30.73 -13.07
N ASP A 207 -17.79 -30.32 -12.86
CA ASP A 207 -18.66 -30.96 -11.87
C ASP A 207 -19.03 -32.41 -12.26
N ALA A 208 -19.37 -33.21 -11.26
CA ALA A 208 -19.80 -34.58 -11.42
C ALA A 208 -20.94 -34.70 -12.45
N GLY A 209 -20.76 -35.56 -13.43
CA GLY A 209 -21.76 -35.87 -14.46
C GLY A 209 -21.90 -34.82 -15.57
N VAL A 210 -21.04 -33.79 -15.62
CA VAL A 210 -20.99 -32.80 -16.71
C VAL A 210 -20.36 -33.40 -17.96
N LEU A 211 -19.28 -34.14 -17.78
CA LEU A 211 -18.58 -34.82 -18.87
C LEU A 211 -19.22 -36.15 -19.27
N PRO A 212 -19.06 -36.59 -20.55
CA PRO A 212 -19.51 -37.89 -20.95
C PRO A 212 -18.68 -39.00 -20.30
N ALA A 213 -19.24 -40.20 -20.09
CA ALA A 213 -18.58 -41.34 -19.46
C ALA A 213 -17.29 -41.81 -20.19
N SER A 214 -17.01 -41.31 -21.38
CA SER A 214 -15.75 -41.55 -22.09
C SER A 214 -14.61 -40.66 -21.63
N ALA A 215 -14.94 -39.49 -21.04
CA ALA A 215 -13.99 -38.51 -20.53
C ALA A 215 -13.93 -38.55 -19.00
N ASP A 216 -15.03 -38.89 -18.35
CA ASP A 216 -15.18 -39.04 -16.88
C ASP A 216 -15.88 -40.38 -16.62
N PRO A 217 -15.16 -41.52 -16.62
CA PRO A 217 -15.74 -42.86 -16.47
C PRO A 217 -16.39 -43.12 -15.10
N GLU A 218 -15.95 -42.42 -14.07
CA GLU A 218 -16.44 -42.58 -12.71
C GLU A 218 -17.63 -41.63 -12.43
N GLY A 219 -17.77 -40.55 -13.23
CA GLY A 219 -18.86 -39.59 -13.14
C GLY A 219 -18.79 -38.71 -11.90
N ASP A 220 -17.60 -38.57 -11.32
CA ASP A 220 -17.33 -37.81 -10.11
C ASP A 220 -16.78 -36.41 -10.38
N GLY A 221 -16.63 -36.04 -11.66
CA GLY A 221 -16.04 -34.82 -12.14
C GLY A 221 -14.55 -34.97 -12.50
N LEU A 222 -14.00 -33.97 -13.13
CA LEU A 222 -12.60 -33.97 -13.55
C LEU A 222 -11.92 -32.65 -13.20
N ASP A 223 -10.83 -32.73 -12.48
CA ASP A 223 -9.92 -31.64 -12.28
C ASP A 223 -9.07 -31.43 -13.55
N TYR A 224 -9.07 -30.21 -14.07
CA TYR A 224 -8.46 -29.94 -15.35
C TYR A 224 -7.07 -29.35 -15.23
N THR A 225 -6.91 -28.30 -14.44
CA THR A 225 -5.61 -27.62 -14.26
C THR A 225 -5.60 -26.89 -12.92
N ALA A 226 -4.47 -26.97 -12.23
CA ALA A 226 -4.21 -26.11 -11.08
C ALA A 226 -2.84 -25.44 -11.23
N VAL A 227 -2.77 -24.17 -10.92
CA VAL A 227 -1.51 -23.42 -10.85
C VAL A 227 -1.43 -22.77 -9.46
N ASP A 228 -0.48 -23.21 -8.66
CA ASP A 228 -0.15 -22.59 -7.40
C ASP A 228 1.03 -21.64 -7.60
N LYS A 229 0.91 -20.43 -7.12
CA LYS A 229 1.96 -19.42 -7.13
C LYS A 229 2.30 -19.01 -5.73
N MET A 230 3.59 -18.92 -5.44
CA MET A 230 4.09 -18.36 -4.20
C MET A 230 5.21 -17.37 -4.50
N ASN A 231 5.04 -16.13 -4.09
CA ASN A 231 6.02 -15.08 -4.26
C ASN A 231 6.37 -14.48 -2.89
N GLN A 232 7.66 -14.34 -2.62
CA GLN A 232 8.15 -13.61 -1.45
C GLN A 232 9.21 -12.62 -1.90
N SER A 233 9.04 -11.34 -1.55
CA SER A 233 9.98 -10.28 -1.88
C SER A 233 10.42 -9.60 -0.60
N GLU A 234 11.70 -9.70 -0.29
CA GLU A 234 12.32 -9.07 0.87
C GLU A 234 13.37 -8.06 0.44
N GLY A 235 13.50 -6.97 1.21
CA GLY A 235 14.54 -6.03 0.92
C GLY A 235 14.56 -4.79 1.78
N SER A 236 15.32 -3.82 1.31
CA SER A 236 15.52 -2.55 2.00
C SER A 236 15.49 -1.38 1.03
N GLY A 237 15.27 -0.19 1.58
CA GLY A 237 15.30 1.05 0.82
C GLY A 237 15.77 2.20 1.69
N TRP A 238 15.97 3.35 1.07
CA TRP A 238 16.28 4.58 1.77
C TRP A 238 15.69 5.80 1.03
N ASN A 239 15.42 6.85 1.78
CA ASN A 239 14.99 8.14 1.26
C ASN A 239 15.45 9.28 2.18
N MET A 240 15.21 10.50 1.73
CA MET A 240 15.45 11.72 2.50
C MET A 240 14.28 12.67 2.34
N SER A 241 14.01 13.47 3.36
CA SER A 241 13.05 14.56 3.27
C SER A 241 13.60 15.84 3.87
N LEU A 242 13.19 16.97 3.28
CA LEU A 242 13.49 18.32 3.74
C LEU A 242 12.16 19.04 3.98
N GLY A 243 12.06 19.79 5.05
CA GLY A 243 10.85 20.54 5.37
C GLY A 243 11.12 21.91 5.94
N ALA A 244 10.15 22.77 5.76
CA ALA A 244 10.09 24.08 6.38
C ALA A 244 8.66 24.39 6.83
N ILE A 245 8.53 25.06 7.97
CA ILE A 245 7.27 25.63 8.46
C ILE A 245 7.54 27.08 8.81
N VAL A 246 6.69 27.98 8.30
CA VAL A 246 6.69 29.39 8.68
C VAL A 246 5.44 29.69 9.49
N ARG A 247 5.58 30.55 10.51
CA ARG A 247 4.50 31.00 11.39
C ARG A 247 4.35 32.52 11.25
N PRO A 248 3.62 33.01 10.21
CA PRO A 248 3.48 34.45 9.97
C PRO A 248 2.77 35.18 11.10
N ILE A 249 1.78 34.53 11.70
CA ILE A 249 1.03 35.00 12.88
C ILE A 249 0.86 33.85 13.88
N PRO A 250 0.61 34.10 15.15
CA PRO A 250 0.48 33.02 16.15
C PRO A 250 -0.54 31.95 15.82
N ALA A 251 -1.59 32.26 15.08
CA ALA A 251 -2.66 31.36 14.74
C ALA A 251 -2.37 30.53 13.45
N LEU A 252 -1.52 31.01 12.54
CA LEU A 252 -1.31 30.42 11.21
C LEU A 252 0.09 29.84 11.05
N ARG A 253 0.17 28.62 10.60
CA ARG A 253 1.39 27.98 10.13
C ARG A 253 1.22 27.51 8.68
N LEU A 254 2.24 27.71 7.87
CA LEU A 254 2.31 27.23 6.50
C LEU A 254 3.55 26.34 6.36
N GLY A 255 3.36 25.16 5.81
CA GLY A 255 4.41 24.15 5.67
C GLY A 255 4.66 23.78 4.22
N VAL A 256 5.92 23.47 3.92
CA VAL A 256 6.34 22.84 2.68
C VAL A 256 7.35 21.76 3.00
N ALA A 257 7.23 20.61 2.34
CA ALA A 257 8.23 19.55 2.42
C ALA A 257 8.46 18.90 1.04
N VAL A 258 9.66 18.39 0.85
CA VAL A 258 10.06 17.62 -0.33
C VAL A 258 10.67 16.31 0.15
N LYS A 259 10.16 15.20 -0.37
CA LYS A 259 10.68 13.85 -0.13
C LYS A 259 11.35 13.35 -1.40
N SER A 260 12.60 12.88 -1.28
CA SER A 260 13.30 12.24 -2.40
C SER A 260 12.58 10.98 -2.86
N PRO A 261 12.90 10.44 -4.04
CA PRO A 261 12.54 9.06 -4.35
C PRO A 261 13.00 8.11 -3.25
N THR A 262 12.23 7.05 -3.01
CA THR A 262 12.70 5.91 -2.20
C THR A 262 13.40 4.92 -3.13
N TYR A 263 14.64 4.60 -2.80
CA TYR A 263 15.47 3.67 -3.57
C TYR A 263 15.43 2.31 -2.90
N TYR A 264 14.66 1.39 -3.47
CA TYR A 264 14.55 0.01 -2.97
C TYR A 264 15.51 -0.92 -3.69
N LYS A 265 16.08 -1.85 -2.94
CA LYS A 265 16.73 -3.06 -3.44
C LYS A 265 16.04 -4.27 -2.82
N GLN A 266 15.56 -5.15 -3.67
CA GLN A 266 14.72 -6.29 -3.29
C GLN A 266 15.28 -7.56 -3.90
N THR A 267 15.07 -8.66 -3.20
CA THR A 267 15.24 -10.01 -3.72
C THR A 267 13.85 -10.67 -3.74
N LEU A 268 13.45 -11.15 -4.89
CA LEU A 268 12.20 -11.88 -5.09
C LEU A 268 12.52 -13.36 -5.21
N GLU A 269 11.94 -14.15 -4.33
CA GLU A 269 11.87 -15.59 -4.45
C GLU A 269 10.47 -15.98 -4.94
N TYR A 270 10.38 -16.79 -5.95
CA TYR A 270 9.11 -17.29 -6.44
C TYR A 270 9.15 -18.82 -6.67
N ALA A 271 7.99 -19.43 -6.51
CA ALA A 271 7.79 -20.84 -6.81
C ALA A 271 6.44 -21.00 -7.48
N ASP A 272 6.47 -21.42 -8.73
CA ASP A 272 5.26 -21.81 -9.46
C ASP A 272 5.16 -23.33 -9.46
N TYR A 273 3.97 -23.83 -9.11
CA TYR A 273 3.63 -25.24 -9.21
C TYR A 273 2.53 -25.38 -10.26
N LEU A 274 2.83 -26.06 -11.33
CA LEU A 274 1.83 -26.46 -12.31
C LEU A 274 1.41 -27.90 -12.01
N TYR A 275 0.15 -28.09 -11.69
CA TYR A 275 -0.48 -29.40 -11.58
C TYR A 275 -1.39 -29.60 -12.77
N ALA A 276 -1.09 -30.56 -13.63
CA ALA A 276 -2.08 -31.06 -14.57
C ALA A 276 -2.68 -32.32 -13.93
N ILE A 277 -3.95 -32.24 -13.55
CA ILE A 277 -4.68 -33.38 -13.02
C ILE A 277 -5.47 -33.96 -14.20
N MET A 278 -4.97 -35.04 -14.75
CA MET A 278 -5.74 -35.90 -15.66
C MET A 278 -5.96 -37.22 -14.93
N GLY A 279 -7.07 -37.37 -14.22
CA GLY A 279 -7.34 -38.51 -13.37
C GLY A 279 -6.44 -38.54 -12.11
N GLU A 280 -6.14 -39.74 -11.58
CA GLU A 280 -5.34 -39.89 -10.34
C GLU A 280 -3.86 -39.47 -10.42
N GLN A 281 -3.34 -39.06 -11.58
CA GLN A 281 -1.93 -38.63 -11.73
C GLN A 281 -1.80 -37.13 -11.49
N LYS A 282 -1.19 -36.76 -10.36
CA LYS A 282 -0.71 -35.41 -10.07
C LYS A 282 0.72 -35.29 -10.59
N ASP A 283 0.91 -34.78 -11.79
CA ASP A 283 2.22 -34.37 -12.28
C ASP A 283 2.43 -32.87 -11.94
N GLY A 284 3.16 -32.61 -10.85
CA GLY A 284 3.53 -31.27 -10.44
C GLY A 284 4.98 -30.95 -10.77
N THR A 285 5.24 -29.81 -11.40
CA THR A 285 6.59 -29.32 -11.63
C THR A 285 6.78 -28.02 -10.88
N LYS A 286 7.77 -27.98 -9.98
CA LYS A 286 8.15 -26.79 -9.25
C LYS A 286 9.19 -26.00 -10.06
N PHE A 287 8.94 -24.71 -10.26
CA PHE A 287 9.85 -23.79 -10.91
C PHE A 287 10.33 -22.73 -9.90
N PRO A 288 11.29 -23.05 -9.01
CA PRO A 288 11.83 -22.05 -8.11
C PRO A 288 12.79 -21.15 -8.85
N ALA A 289 12.70 -19.86 -8.61
CA ALA A 289 13.69 -18.90 -9.08
C ALA A 289 13.85 -17.76 -8.08
N GLU A 290 15.00 -17.10 -8.13
CA GLU A 290 15.37 -15.94 -7.34
C GLU A 290 15.82 -14.83 -8.28
N VAL A 291 15.31 -13.62 -8.08
CA VAL A 291 15.61 -12.45 -8.91
C VAL A 291 15.82 -11.21 -8.06
N ASP A 292 16.97 -10.59 -8.22
CA ASP A 292 17.24 -9.27 -7.68
C ASP A 292 16.61 -8.18 -8.55
N TYR A 293 15.90 -7.24 -7.91
CA TYR A 293 15.39 -6.06 -8.59
C TYR A 293 15.59 -4.78 -7.78
N LYS A 294 15.55 -3.64 -8.45
CA LYS A 294 15.63 -2.31 -7.85
C LYS A 294 14.42 -1.50 -8.29
N PHE A 295 13.78 -0.86 -7.35
CA PHE A 295 12.66 0.03 -7.60
C PHE A 295 12.99 1.43 -7.09
N THR A 296 12.85 2.43 -7.97
CA THR A 296 12.95 3.84 -7.62
C THR A 296 11.54 4.41 -7.58
N ALA A 297 11.04 4.68 -6.38
CA ALA A 297 9.70 5.20 -6.17
C ALA A 297 9.58 6.69 -6.54
N PRO A 298 8.37 7.25 -6.68
CA PRO A 298 8.15 8.68 -6.93
C PRO A 298 8.80 9.57 -5.86
N TRP A 299 9.20 10.78 -6.23
CA TRP A 299 9.45 11.86 -5.27
C TRP A 299 8.16 12.64 -5.02
N SER A 300 8.07 13.36 -3.89
CA SER A 300 6.85 14.11 -3.56
C SER A 300 7.14 15.51 -3.06
N LEU A 301 6.14 16.39 -3.26
CA LEU A 301 6.04 17.72 -2.70
C LEU A 301 4.80 17.79 -1.84
N ASP A 302 4.95 18.20 -0.58
CA ASP A 302 3.90 18.47 0.38
C ASP A 302 3.72 19.98 0.59
N LEU A 303 2.48 20.43 0.57
CA LEU A 303 2.05 21.77 0.92
C LEU A 303 1.00 21.67 2.02
N SER A 304 1.24 22.32 3.15
CA SER A 304 0.36 22.20 4.32
C SER A 304 0.03 23.56 4.94
N ALA A 305 -1.14 23.63 5.57
CA ALA A 305 -1.59 24.79 6.35
C ALA A 305 -2.18 24.33 7.67
N GLY A 306 -1.88 25.04 8.74
CA GLY A 306 -2.38 24.80 10.08
C GLY A 306 -2.90 26.08 10.72
N LEU A 307 -4.11 26.00 11.28
CA LEU A 307 -4.71 27.08 12.06
C LEU A 307 -4.92 26.61 13.50
N THR A 308 -4.49 27.43 14.46
CA THR A 308 -4.68 27.15 15.89
C THR A 308 -5.25 28.37 16.57
N PHE A 309 -6.31 28.18 17.35
CA PHE A 309 -6.93 29.29 18.11
C PHE A 309 -7.55 28.76 19.41
N GLY A 310 -7.78 29.69 20.36
CA GLY A 310 -8.32 29.38 21.67
C GLY A 310 -7.32 29.61 22.79
N GLY A 311 -7.55 28.97 23.92
CA GLY A 311 -6.75 29.08 25.14
C GLY A 311 -6.75 27.79 25.96
N PRO A 312 -6.25 27.83 27.21
CA PRO A 312 -6.04 26.60 28.00
C PRO A 312 -7.31 25.76 28.27
N ALA A 313 -8.47 26.42 28.42
CA ALA A 313 -9.73 25.72 28.69
C ALA A 313 -10.37 25.13 27.41
N PHE A 314 -10.16 25.80 26.27
CA PHE A 314 -10.66 25.40 24.98
C PHE A 314 -9.70 25.86 23.89
N SER A 315 -9.26 24.93 23.05
CA SER A 315 -8.50 25.26 21.85
C SER A 315 -8.92 24.39 20.68
N MET A 316 -8.69 24.89 19.47
CA MET A 316 -8.98 24.17 18.24
C MET A 316 -7.79 24.29 17.30
N ALA A 317 -7.47 23.18 16.63
CA ALA A 317 -6.51 23.11 15.56
C ALA A 317 -7.18 22.56 14.29
N LEU A 318 -6.92 23.20 13.16
CA LEU A 318 -7.35 22.79 11.83
C LEU A 318 -6.10 22.52 11.00
N GLY A 319 -6.05 21.38 10.33
CA GLY A 319 -4.99 21.00 9.41
C GLY A 319 -5.54 20.72 8.02
N ALA A 320 -4.82 21.20 7.00
CA ALA A 320 -5.05 20.85 5.60
C ALA A 320 -3.70 20.59 4.95
N GLU A 321 -3.63 19.52 4.13
CA GLU A 321 -2.40 19.09 3.49
C GLU A 321 -2.69 18.57 2.09
N TYR A 322 -1.83 18.91 1.14
CA TYR A 322 -1.85 18.44 -0.23
C TYR A 322 -0.47 17.93 -0.60
N GLU A 323 -0.37 16.65 -0.90
CA GLU A 323 0.85 16.03 -1.41
C GLU A 323 0.70 15.76 -2.90
N LYS A 324 1.73 16.05 -3.68
CA LYS A 324 1.85 15.67 -5.09
C LYS A 324 3.03 14.74 -5.26
N HIS A 325 2.78 13.57 -5.82
CA HIS A 325 3.78 12.56 -6.13
C HIS A 325 4.07 12.57 -7.64
N PHE A 326 5.36 12.60 -7.99
CA PHE A 326 5.82 12.75 -9.37
C PHE A 326 6.51 11.48 -9.83
N THR A 327 5.91 10.82 -10.82
CA THR A 327 6.36 9.50 -11.29
C THR A 327 7.40 9.55 -12.41
N GLN A 328 7.76 10.73 -12.93
CA GLN A 328 8.66 10.90 -14.08
C GLN A 328 10.05 10.24 -13.94
N ARG A 329 10.50 9.97 -12.71
CA ARG A 329 11.79 9.30 -12.43
C ARG A 329 11.64 7.94 -11.81
N THR A 330 10.41 7.45 -11.74
CA THR A 330 10.11 6.10 -11.24
C THR A 330 10.67 5.08 -12.21
N SER A 331 11.36 4.09 -11.70
CA SER A 331 11.97 3.06 -12.54
C SER A 331 12.01 1.72 -11.80
N LEU A 332 11.87 0.66 -12.56
CA LEU A 332 12.07 -0.72 -12.14
C LEU A 332 13.27 -1.28 -12.91
N THR A 333 14.22 -1.89 -12.23
CA THR A 333 15.38 -2.55 -12.85
C THR A 333 15.40 -3.99 -12.39
N ILE A 334 15.24 -4.92 -13.31
CA ILE A 334 15.29 -6.37 -13.07
C ILE A 334 16.54 -6.92 -13.72
N GLY A 335 17.45 -7.49 -12.92
CA GLY A 335 18.78 -7.85 -13.39
C GLY A 335 19.51 -6.65 -13.99
N ASN A 336 19.77 -6.67 -15.30
CA ASN A 336 20.43 -5.58 -16.04
C ASN A 336 19.47 -4.71 -16.86
N THR A 337 18.16 -4.99 -16.80
CA THR A 337 17.17 -4.29 -17.62
C THR A 337 16.46 -3.23 -16.80
N ARG A 338 16.55 -1.97 -17.23
CA ARG A 338 15.87 -0.83 -16.60
C ARG A 338 14.63 -0.45 -17.39
N LEU A 339 13.53 -0.28 -16.67
CA LEU A 339 12.23 0.17 -17.16
C LEU A 339 11.94 1.54 -16.55
N GLU A 340 11.50 2.49 -17.35
CA GLU A 340 11.17 3.84 -16.90
C GLU A 340 9.68 4.14 -17.10
N SER A 341 9.13 5.07 -16.30
CA SER A 341 7.71 5.37 -16.22
C SER A 341 7.06 5.94 -17.50
N GLN A 342 7.77 6.08 -18.59
CA GLN A 342 7.23 6.59 -19.86
C GLN A 342 7.37 5.61 -21.04
N GLY A 343 7.30 4.34 -20.81
CA GLY A 343 7.38 3.35 -21.90
C GLY A 343 6.90 1.97 -21.47
N ALA A 344 7.61 1.36 -20.54
CA ALA A 344 7.30 0.01 -20.07
C ALA A 344 6.69 -0.02 -18.66
N ILE A 345 6.62 1.13 -17.97
CA ILE A 345 5.98 1.26 -16.66
C ILE A 345 4.90 2.34 -16.77
N ASP A 346 3.69 1.96 -16.44
CA ASP A 346 2.55 2.84 -16.62
C ASP A 346 2.07 3.47 -15.31
N TYR A 347 2.88 4.40 -14.82
CA TYR A 347 2.55 5.19 -13.64
C TYR A 347 2.18 6.62 -14.04
N LYS A 348 1.16 7.17 -13.37
CA LYS A 348 0.77 8.57 -13.46
C LYS A 348 1.08 9.32 -12.17
N ASP A 349 1.31 10.61 -12.29
CA ASP A 349 1.38 11.51 -11.14
C ASP A 349 0.05 11.46 -10.37
N TYR A 350 0.13 11.37 -9.05
CA TYR A 350 -1.04 11.30 -8.20
C TYR A 350 -0.96 12.26 -7.01
N SER A 351 -2.09 12.50 -6.37
CA SER A 351 -2.20 13.42 -5.26
C SER A 351 -2.79 12.75 -4.02
N VAL A 352 -2.41 13.27 -2.85
CA VAL A 352 -3.03 12.94 -1.56
C VAL A 352 -3.56 14.22 -0.93
N MET A 353 -4.81 14.21 -0.47
CA MET A 353 -5.44 15.32 0.23
C MET A 353 -5.81 14.90 1.65
N LYS A 354 -5.44 15.71 2.64
CA LYS A 354 -5.69 15.44 4.04
C LYS A 354 -6.35 16.63 4.71
N LEU A 355 -7.37 16.38 5.50
CA LEU A 355 -8.07 17.37 6.32
C LEU A 355 -8.21 16.84 7.74
N GLY A 356 -8.00 17.69 8.73
CA GLY A 356 -8.09 17.30 10.12
C GLY A 356 -8.55 18.44 11.03
N VAL A 357 -9.28 18.04 12.08
CA VAL A 357 -9.75 18.93 13.14
C VAL A 357 -9.43 18.30 14.49
N GLU A 358 -8.80 19.07 15.38
CA GLU A 358 -8.61 18.73 16.79
C GLU A 358 -9.25 19.79 17.66
N MET A 359 -10.03 19.37 18.65
CA MET A 359 -10.67 20.22 19.64
C MET A 359 -10.21 19.77 21.03
N ASN A 360 -9.57 20.65 21.78
CA ASN A 360 -9.08 20.39 23.12
C ASN A 360 -9.99 21.04 24.15
N LEU A 361 -10.49 20.24 25.08
CA LEU A 361 -11.36 20.61 26.21
C LEU A 361 -10.61 20.32 27.51
N GLY A 362 -9.73 21.26 27.92
CA GLY A 362 -8.82 21.02 29.04
C GLY A 362 -7.85 19.86 28.74
N GLN A 363 -8.00 18.76 29.46
CA GLN A 363 -7.16 17.55 29.31
C GLN A 363 -7.65 16.56 28.24
N VAL A 364 -8.84 16.75 27.70
CA VAL A 364 -9.45 15.84 26.72
C VAL A 364 -9.39 16.46 25.33
N SER A 365 -8.99 15.67 24.35
CA SER A 365 -8.93 16.06 22.94
C SER A 365 -9.91 15.20 22.13
N LEU A 366 -10.66 15.83 21.24
CA LEU A 366 -11.51 15.17 20.25
C LEU A 366 -10.98 15.47 18.85
N ARG A 367 -10.93 14.48 17.98
CA ARG A 367 -10.34 14.59 16.65
C ARG A 367 -11.22 13.95 15.59
N THR A 368 -11.17 14.50 14.39
CA THR A 368 -11.73 13.89 13.19
C THR A 368 -10.89 14.27 11.99
N GLY A 369 -10.85 13.41 10.99
CA GLY A 369 -10.07 13.64 9.80
C GLY A 369 -10.56 12.88 8.58
N TYR A 370 -10.11 13.35 7.44
CA TYR A 370 -10.34 12.73 6.13
C TYR A 370 -9.04 12.71 5.34
N ASN A 371 -8.75 11.57 4.71
CA ASN A 371 -7.60 11.41 3.83
C ASN A 371 -8.06 10.76 2.54
N TYR A 372 -7.68 11.34 1.41
CA TYR A 372 -7.97 10.86 0.08
C TYR A 372 -6.70 10.72 -0.72
N ARG A 373 -6.45 9.54 -1.28
CA ARG A 373 -5.31 9.22 -2.11
C ARG A 373 -5.78 8.76 -3.48
N GLU A 374 -5.25 9.36 -4.53
CA GLU A 374 -5.41 8.89 -5.90
C GLU A 374 -4.54 7.64 -6.16
N SER A 375 -4.87 6.90 -7.20
CA SER A 375 -4.04 5.79 -7.67
C SER A 375 -2.82 6.29 -8.44
N MET A 376 -1.68 5.64 -8.23
CA MET A 376 -0.47 5.81 -9.04
C MET A 376 -0.58 5.12 -10.41
N MET A 377 -1.45 4.14 -10.55
CA MET A 377 -1.61 3.38 -11.79
C MET A 377 -2.41 4.17 -12.82
N ASN A 378 -2.03 4.04 -14.09
CA ASN A 378 -2.72 4.68 -15.20
C ASN A 378 -3.81 3.76 -15.75
N ASP A 379 -5.06 4.22 -15.77
CA ASP A 379 -6.18 3.42 -16.27
C ASP A 379 -6.19 3.30 -17.82
N ALA A 380 -5.44 4.18 -18.52
CA ALA A 380 -5.54 4.32 -19.98
C ALA A 380 -4.63 3.38 -20.77
N SER A 381 -3.50 2.93 -20.22
CA SER A 381 -2.49 2.16 -20.97
C SER A 381 -2.59 0.66 -20.79
N TYR A 382 -3.56 0.23 -20.02
CA TYR A 382 -3.81 -1.17 -19.74
C TYR A 382 -3.92 -2.07 -21.00
N PRO A 383 -4.54 -1.66 -22.10
CA PRO A 383 -4.63 -2.47 -23.31
C PRO A 383 -3.31 -2.63 -24.08
N TYR A 384 -2.32 -1.76 -23.83
CA TYR A 384 -1.11 -1.67 -24.64
C TYR A 384 0.10 -2.41 -24.07
N LEU A 385 0.05 -2.80 -22.77
CA LEU A 385 1.14 -3.50 -22.12
C LEU A 385 1.14 -5.02 -22.39
N TYR A 386 0.10 -5.53 -23.03
CA TYR A 386 -0.11 -6.96 -23.18
C TYR A 386 -0.24 -7.36 -24.65
N ASP A 387 0.88 -7.80 -25.21
CA ASP A 387 0.83 -8.64 -26.39
C ASP A 387 0.56 -10.07 -25.91
N THR A 388 -0.60 -10.59 -26.27
CA THR A 388 -1.05 -11.96 -25.92
C THR A 388 -0.19 -13.04 -26.55
N ASP A 389 0.67 -12.67 -27.54
CA ASP A 389 1.43 -13.62 -28.34
C ASP A 389 2.76 -14.04 -27.70
N PHE A 390 3.18 -13.42 -26.58
CA PHE A 390 4.42 -13.81 -25.89
C PHE A 390 4.41 -13.52 -24.39
N ASN A 391 5.14 -14.32 -23.64
CA ASN A 391 5.45 -14.08 -22.22
C ASN A 391 6.88 -13.55 -22.10
N GLY A 392 7.08 -12.50 -21.32
CA GLY A 392 8.39 -11.92 -21.03
C GLY A 392 8.62 -10.56 -21.67
N TRP A 393 9.84 -10.30 -22.12
CA TRP A 393 10.30 -9.00 -22.58
C TRP A 393 10.77 -9.08 -24.03
N LYS A 394 10.22 -8.26 -24.92
CA LYS A 394 10.83 -8.04 -26.24
C LYS A 394 11.91 -6.96 -26.08
N LYS A 395 13.07 -7.21 -26.70
CA LYS A 395 14.20 -6.30 -26.72
C LYS A 395 14.52 -5.89 -28.15
N ASP A 396 14.91 -4.63 -28.31
CA ASP A 396 15.49 -4.15 -29.58
C ASP A 396 16.89 -4.73 -29.81
N SER A 397 17.49 -4.41 -30.94
CA SER A 397 18.86 -4.83 -31.31
C SER A 397 19.94 -4.30 -30.34
N ASN A 398 19.62 -3.32 -29.52
CA ASN A 398 20.51 -2.68 -28.54
C ASN A 398 20.32 -3.28 -27.12
N GLY A 399 19.38 -4.20 -26.94
CA GLY A 399 19.05 -4.81 -25.67
C GLY A 399 18.07 -4.02 -24.79
N ASN A 400 17.49 -2.93 -25.30
CA ASN A 400 16.47 -2.18 -24.59
C ASN A 400 15.13 -2.94 -24.67
N VAL A 401 14.40 -2.94 -23.56
CA VAL A 401 13.03 -3.49 -23.55
C VAL A 401 12.12 -2.55 -24.30
N THR A 402 11.52 -3.04 -25.36
CA THR A 402 10.56 -2.31 -26.20
C THR A 402 9.12 -2.73 -25.93
N GLU A 403 8.95 -3.90 -25.35
CA GLU A 403 7.64 -4.48 -25.09
C GLU A 403 7.73 -5.46 -23.93
N VAL A 404 6.77 -5.39 -23.04
CA VAL A 404 6.62 -6.30 -21.90
C VAL A 404 5.45 -7.19 -22.20
N GLY A 405 5.71 -8.46 -22.35
CA GLY A 405 4.67 -9.47 -22.44
C GLY A 405 4.05 -9.73 -21.08
N ARG A 406 2.92 -10.36 -21.10
CA ARG A 406 2.17 -10.69 -19.92
C ARG A 406 2.86 -11.80 -19.13
N THR A 407 3.07 -11.54 -17.87
CA THR A 407 3.84 -12.41 -17.00
C THR A 407 3.01 -12.95 -15.84
N ASP A 408 1.90 -12.32 -15.53
CA ASP A 408 1.00 -12.66 -14.42
C ASP A 408 -0.43 -12.84 -14.90
N PHE A 409 -1.12 -13.80 -14.27
CA PHE A 409 -2.56 -14.00 -14.48
C PHE A 409 -3.39 -12.93 -13.80
N GLN A 410 -2.76 -12.05 -13.00
CA GLN A 410 -3.48 -11.04 -12.24
C GLN A 410 -2.73 -9.72 -12.19
N ILE A 411 -3.44 -8.64 -12.48
CA ILE A 411 -2.95 -7.27 -12.35
C ILE A 411 -3.90 -6.46 -11.50
N ASP A 412 -3.42 -6.03 -10.34
CA ASP A 412 -4.16 -5.15 -9.43
C ASP A 412 -3.87 -3.68 -9.76
N ARG A 413 -4.90 -2.96 -10.18
CA ARG A 413 -4.81 -1.54 -10.56
C ARG A 413 -4.77 -0.58 -9.38
N LEU A 414 -4.51 -1.01 -8.17
CA LEU A 414 -4.34 -0.19 -6.97
C LEU A 414 -5.21 1.07 -6.99
N GLY A 415 -6.48 0.93 -6.67
CA GLY A 415 -7.47 2.00 -6.85
C GLY A 415 -7.34 3.15 -5.84
N LYS A 416 -8.23 4.12 -5.97
CA LYS A 416 -8.32 5.27 -5.05
C LYS A 416 -8.66 4.83 -3.65
N THR A 417 -7.97 5.39 -2.65
CA THR A 417 -8.17 5.07 -1.23
C THR A 417 -8.71 6.27 -0.48
N GLN A 418 -9.66 6.03 0.42
CA GLN A 418 -10.24 7.04 1.30
C GLN A 418 -10.20 6.55 2.74
N TYR A 419 -9.84 7.42 3.67
CA TYR A 419 -9.87 7.15 5.10
C TYR A 419 -10.73 8.19 5.81
N PHE A 420 -11.64 7.71 6.63
CA PHE A 420 -12.44 8.48 7.58
C PHE A 420 -11.95 8.15 8.97
N THR A 421 -11.62 9.18 9.76
CA THR A 421 -11.01 8.99 11.06
C THR A 421 -11.72 9.75 12.16
N ALA A 422 -11.70 9.17 13.36
CA ALA A 422 -12.11 9.81 14.59
C ALA A 422 -11.12 9.47 15.70
N GLY A 423 -10.95 10.36 16.68
CA GLY A 423 -10.03 10.12 17.78
C GLY A 423 -10.43 10.81 19.05
N ILE A 424 -9.99 10.25 20.16
CA ILE A 424 -10.09 10.84 21.51
C ILE A 424 -8.72 10.71 22.19
N GLY A 425 -8.34 11.75 22.92
CA GLY A 425 -7.09 11.78 23.67
C GLY A 425 -7.27 12.33 25.06
N TYR A 426 -6.37 11.92 25.94
CA TYR A 426 -6.22 12.45 27.28
C TYR A 426 -4.75 12.79 27.54
N CYS A 427 -4.49 14.00 28.05
CA CYS A 427 -3.17 14.42 28.49
C CYS A 427 -3.25 14.85 29.96
N SER A 428 -2.40 14.28 30.81
CA SER A 428 -2.38 14.62 32.22
C SER A 428 -1.96 16.08 32.45
N ALA A 429 -2.29 16.63 33.60
CA ALA A 429 -1.62 17.85 34.05
C ALA A 429 -0.12 17.55 34.24
N PRO A 430 0.78 18.54 34.03
CA PRO A 430 2.20 18.35 34.33
C PRO A 430 2.41 18.06 35.82
N ASP A 431 3.31 17.13 36.09
CA ASP A 431 3.75 16.84 37.46
C ASP A 431 4.76 17.88 37.97
N SER A 432 5.40 17.63 39.16
CA SER A 432 6.39 18.52 39.75
C SER A 432 7.61 18.79 38.89
N ASP A 433 7.95 17.87 38.01
CA ASP A 433 9.13 17.93 37.14
C ASP A 433 8.77 18.38 35.72
N GLY A 434 7.47 18.70 35.48
CA GLY A 434 6.95 19.14 34.21
C GLY A 434 6.55 17.99 33.27
N THR A 435 6.72 16.74 33.70
CA THR A 435 6.38 15.55 32.90
C THR A 435 4.87 15.39 32.73
N GLN A 436 4.44 15.05 31.56
CA GLN A 436 3.05 14.77 31.22
C GLN A 436 2.92 13.40 30.58
N PHE A 437 1.94 12.65 31.01
CA PHE A 437 1.52 11.40 30.36
C PHE A 437 0.34 11.67 29.46
N TYR A 438 0.32 11.02 28.31
CA TYR A 438 -0.82 11.06 27.41
C TYR A 438 -1.19 9.69 26.86
N ILE A 439 -2.47 9.53 26.55
CA ILE A 439 -3.05 8.36 25.90
C ILE A 439 -4.05 8.80 24.84
N ASP A 440 -3.92 8.28 23.65
CA ASP A 440 -4.78 8.61 22.51
C ASP A 440 -5.34 7.33 21.88
N LEU A 441 -6.59 7.39 21.46
CA LEU A 441 -7.28 6.35 20.70
C LEU A 441 -7.76 6.94 19.38
N ALA A 442 -7.55 6.21 18.27
CA ALA A 442 -8.10 6.54 16.97
C ALA A 442 -8.84 5.37 16.35
N LEU A 443 -9.90 5.69 15.63
CA LEU A 443 -10.67 4.80 14.78
C LEU A 443 -10.45 5.20 13.33
N VAL A 444 -10.22 4.23 12.47
CA VAL A 444 -10.02 4.43 11.03
C VAL A 444 -10.95 3.52 10.26
N HIS A 445 -11.68 4.09 9.31
CA HIS A 445 -12.41 3.35 8.30
C HIS A 445 -11.82 3.66 6.93
N GLY A 446 -11.12 2.69 6.34
CA GLY A 446 -10.49 2.78 5.03
C GLY A 446 -11.33 2.10 3.95
N ILE A 447 -11.44 2.73 2.79
CA ILE A 447 -12.13 2.19 1.63
C ILE A 447 -11.24 2.36 0.41
N ARG A 448 -11.00 1.26 -0.32
CA ARG A 448 -10.37 1.27 -1.64
C ARG A 448 -11.28 0.56 -2.62
N ASN A 449 -11.55 1.22 -3.75
CA ASN A 449 -12.20 0.58 -4.89
C ASN A 449 -11.13 0.37 -5.95
N SER A 450 -10.95 -0.84 -6.40
CA SER A 450 -9.93 -1.20 -7.37
C SER A 450 -10.48 -2.23 -8.36
N VAL A 451 -9.72 -2.46 -9.42
CA VAL A 451 -10.03 -3.45 -10.43
C VAL A 451 -8.87 -4.42 -10.50
N VAL A 452 -9.18 -5.70 -10.46
CA VAL A 452 -8.21 -6.75 -10.77
C VAL A 452 -8.53 -7.26 -12.15
N ASN A 453 -7.55 -7.24 -13.02
CA ASN A 453 -7.65 -7.95 -14.29
C ASN A 453 -7.12 -9.35 -14.12
N VAL A 454 -7.94 -10.31 -14.43
CA VAL A 454 -7.59 -11.71 -14.43
C VAL A 454 -7.47 -12.17 -15.87
N ASN A 455 -6.29 -12.60 -16.25
CA ASN A 455 -6.05 -13.10 -17.59
C ASN A 455 -6.60 -14.49 -17.74
N GLU A 456 -7.53 -14.62 -18.66
CA GLU A 456 -7.80 -15.88 -19.30
C GLU A 456 -7.10 -15.94 -20.66
N TYR A 457 -6.67 -17.11 -21.06
CA TYR A 457 -6.02 -17.38 -22.37
C TYR A 457 -6.79 -16.86 -23.59
N ILE A 458 -8.06 -16.52 -23.41
CA ILE A 458 -8.99 -16.19 -24.48
C ILE A 458 -9.65 -14.83 -24.29
N GLU A 459 -9.82 -14.37 -23.06
CA GLU A 459 -10.49 -13.09 -22.74
C GLU A 459 -9.96 -12.49 -21.45
N ASP A 460 -9.81 -11.15 -21.43
CA ASP A 460 -9.49 -10.37 -20.23
C ASP A 460 -10.75 -10.16 -19.39
N ILE A 461 -10.71 -10.59 -18.15
CA ILE A 461 -11.79 -10.34 -17.18
C ILE A 461 -11.34 -9.30 -16.17
N ASP A 462 -12.06 -8.20 -16.13
CA ASP A 462 -11.93 -7.19 -15.08
C ASP A 462 -12.90 -7.51 -13.95
N VAL A 463 -12.37 -7.66 -12.75
CA VAL A 463 -13.17 -7.86 -11.52
C VAL A 463 -13.06 -6.62 -10.65
N ASP A 464 -14.17 -5.92 -10.46
CA ASP A 464 -14.24 -4.83 -9.48
C ASP A 464 -14.18 -5.42 -8.06
N TYR A 465 -13.29 -4.89 -7.23
CA TYR A 465 -13.30 -5.23 -5.83
C TYR A 465 -13.28 -4.01 -4.92
N LYS A 466 -13.91 -4.16 -3.79
CA LYS A 466 -13.93 -3.17 -2.71
C LYS A 466 -13.21 -3.72 -1.50
N TYR A 467 -12.05 -3.13 -1.22
CA TYR A 467 -11.29 -3.41 -0.01
C TYR A 467 -11.66 -2.40 1.08
N LYS A 468 -12.00 -2.89 2.25
CA LYS A 468 -12.24 -2.08 3.44
C LYS A 468 -11.28 -2.50 4.54
N SER A 469 -10.77 -1.54 5.29
CA SER A 469 -9.96 -1.78 6.48
C SER A 469 -10.53 -0.97 7.65
N ASP A 470 -10.80 -1.66 8.74
CA ASP A 470 -11.21 -1.04 10.00
C ASP A 470 -10.08 -1.20 11.01
N LYS A 471 -9.60 -0.09 11.57
CA LYS A 471 -8.46 -0.08 12.50
C LYS A 471 -8.82 0.69 13.76
N VAL A 472 -8.42 0.13 14.89
CA VAL A 472 -8.40 0.80 16.20
C VAL A 472 -6.94 0.96 16.61
N LEU A 473 -6.50 2.18 16.83
CA LEU A 473 -5.12 2.53 17.16
C LEU A 473 -5.05 3.13 18.55
N LEU A 474 -4.13 2.65 19.37
CA LEU A 474 -3.82 3.16 20.71
C LEU A 474 -2.39 3.70 20.74
N SER A 475 -2.21 4.92 21.21
CA SER A 475 -0.90 5.51 21.47
C SER A 475 -0.76 5.90 22.94
N ILE A 476 0.42 5.66 23.48
CA ILE A 476 0.80 6.04 24.84
C ILE A 476 2.14 6.77 24.76
N GLY A 477 2.29 7.87 25.51
CA GLY A 477 3.54 8.59 25.53
C GLY A 477 3.72 9.51 26.71
N TRP A 478 4.93 10.05 26.81
CA TRP A 478 5.37 10.94 27.87
C TRP A 478 6.16 12.11 27.29
N ASN A 479 5.79 13.32 27.71
CA ASN A 479 6.57 14.55 27.51
C ASN A 479 7.35 14.86 28.78
N PHE A 480 8.63 15.19 28.69
CA PHE A 480 9.49 15.45 29.83
C PHE A 480 10.62 16.44 29.50
#